data_687f3aa9c41e328ff0dad841f72ededa
#
_entry.id   687f3aa9c41e328ff0dad841f72ededa
#
_cell.length_a   1.000
_cell.length_b   1.000
_cell.length_c   1.000
_cell.angle_alpha   90.00
_cell.angle_beta   90.00
_cell.angle_gamma   90.00
#
_symmetry.space_group_name_H-M   'P 1'
#
loop_
_entity.id
_entity.type
_entity.pdbx_description
1 polymer ?
#
loop_
_entity_poly.entity_id
_entity_poly.type
_entity_poly.pdbx_seq_one_letter_code
_entity_poly.pdbx_strand_id
1 'polypeptide(L)'
;MKKFSTIALLLAIAFPALHASDAYAQDEPRVPKGQKCAFLPDAPDKHVVVKGDTLWGISGKFLQNPWCWPEVWGMNKEEIRNPHWIYPNQIVYFDRTTGRLRLGSPVGGNVTGVSGTTHLTPQIRSSSLGKDGIPSIPSNLIEPFLVQPLIIDKDELATAPRIVAAQEGRVNMSKNDKAYVRGDLKGGTSFQVFRPGVPLKDPETKAVIGFEAVFLGTVKLDRTAKTPDGVDTFIVVNAKEEMTVGDRLMPIPPTPIQNYAPHPPERVTKARVVSIYGGVNQAGQNQIISVNRGADAGLNVGTVLELARFGQIIADPTDNKKPIRLPDESYGTLFVFRVFKNISYGLVMQVTDTVTVGDVAKSPE
;
A
#
# COMPACT_ATOMS: atom_id res chain seq x y z
N MET A 1 78.27 -2.38 -30.18
CA MET A 1 77.38 -1.82 -31.19
C MET A 1 76.23 -2.84 -31.39
N LYS A 2 75.11 -2.72 -30.70
CA LYS A 2 73.90 -3.54 -30.87
C LYS A 2 72.71 -2.62 -30.97
N LYS A 3 72.05 -2.64 -32.14
CA LYS A 3 70.84 -1.91 -32.45
C LYS A 3 69.66 -2.62 -31.78
N PHE A 4 68.89 -1.93 -30.95
CA PHE A 4 67.58 -2.41 -30.50
C PHE A 4 66.47 -1.73 -31.31
N SER A 5 65.74 -2.53 -32.03
CA SER A 5 64.56 -2.18 -32.81
C SER A 5 63.36 -2.22 -31.88
N THR A 6 62.70 -1.07 -31.65
CA THR A 6 61.45 -0.98 -30.89
C THR A 6 60.27 -1.19 -31.82
N ILE A 7 59.59 -2.31 -31.66
CA ILE A 7 58.32 -2.60 -32.31
C ILE A 7 57.23 -1.98 -31.44
N ALA A 8 56.53 -0.98 -31.97
CA ALA A 8 55.35 -0.40 -31.34
C ALA A 8 54.14 -1.31 -31.65
N LEU A 9 53.58 -1.95 -30.61
CA LEU A 9 52.39 -2.73 -30.70
C LEU A 9 51.18 -1.82 -30.46
N LEU A 10 50.44 -1.47 -31.51
CA LEU A 10 49.16 -0.77 -31.44
C LEU A 10 48.10 -1.73 -30.94
N LEU A 11 47.69 -1.58 -29.69
CA LEU A 11 46.58 -2.29 -29.11
C LEU A 11 45.28 -1.51 -29.44
N ALA A 12 44.53 -1.96 -30.44
CA ALA A 12 43.17 -1.46 -30.72
C ALA A 12 42.21 -1.97 -29.64
N ILE A 13 41.84 -1.12 -28.71
CA ILE A 13 40.78 -1.38 -27.72
C ILE A 13 39.45 -1.18 -28.43
N ALA A 14 38.82 -2.26 -28.85
CA ALA A 14 37.42 -2.25 -29.27
C ALA A 14 36.53 -2.10 -28.02
N PHE A 15 35.95 -0.93 -27.83
CA PHE A 15 34.85 -0.72 -26.88
C PHE A 15 33.59 -1.37 -27.45
N PRO A 16 32.98 -2.36 -26.78
CA PRO A 16 31.65 -2.75 -27.12
C PRO A 16 30.69 -1.62 -26.65
N ALA A 17 30.00 -1.01 -27.61
CA ALA A 17 28.86 -0.14 -27.31
C ALA A 17 27.82 -0.96 -26.55
N LEU A 18 27.76 -0.81 -25.22
CA LEU A 18 26.64 -1.27 -24.45
C LEU A 18 25.44 -0.38 -24.86
N HIS A 19 24.60 -0.95 -25.70
CA HIS A 19 23.23 -0.45 -25.83
C HIS A 19 22.55 -0.82 -24.52
N ALA A 20 22.42 0.13 -23.59
CA ALA A 20 21.50 0.07 -22.49
C ALA A 20 20.11 0.14 -23.12
N SER A 21 19.57 -1.03 -23.45
CA SER A 21 18.13 -1.18 -23.62
C SER A 21 17.53 -0.93 -22.25
N ASP A 22 16.90 0.23 -22.06
CA ASP A 22 16.00 0.50 -20.95
C ASP A 22 14.85 -0.51 -21.05
N ALA A 23 15.12 -1.73 -20.60
CA ALA A 23 14.09 -2.69 -20.26
C ALA A 23 13.44 -2.18 -18.97
N TYR A 24 12.43 -1.30 -19.10
CA TYR A 24 11.39 -1.22 -18.10
C TYR A 24 10.74 -2.60 -18.09
N ALA A 25 11.26 -3.50 -17.27
CA ALA A 25 10.58 -4.72 -16.92
C ALA A 25 9.31 -4.29 -16.19
N GLN A 26 8.21 -4.26 -16.94
CA GLN A 26 6.88 -4.19 -16.36
C GLN A 26 6.73 -5.50 -15.59
N ASP A 27 6.86 -5.43 -14.26
CA ASP A 27 6.52 -6.54 -13.38
C ASP A 27 5.03 -6.82 -13.61
N GLU A 28 4.75 -7.83 -14.43
CA GLU A 28 3.38 -8.29 -14.66
C GLU A 28 2.85 -8.83 -13.34
N PRO A 29 1.69 -8.36 -12.86
CA PRO A 29 1.06 -8.92 -11.67
C PRO A 29 0.78 -10.41 -11.93
N ARG A 30 1.50 -11.29 -11.24
CA ARG A 30 1.37 -12.74 -11.40
C ARG A 30 0.30 -13.24 -10.46
N VAL A 31 -0.75 -13.87 -11.00
CA VAL A 31 -1.67 -14.68 -10.21
C VAL A 31 -0.93 -15.94 -9.76
N PRO A 32 -0.89 -16.28 -8.48
CA PRO A 32 -0.18 -17.44 -7.99
C PRO A 32 -0.77 -18.73 -8.56
N LYS A 33 0.11 -19.65 -8.88
CA LYS A 33 -0.28 -20.98 -9.34
C LYS A 33 -1.08 -21.70 -8.25
N GLY A 34 -2.39 -21.89 -8.48
CA GLY A 34 -3.26 -22.66 -7.62
C GLY A 34 -4.58 -22.00 -7.20
N GLN A 35 -4.70 -20.67 -7.28
CA GLN A 35 -5.96 -20.00 -7.01
C GLN A 35 -6.81 -19.88 -8.28
N LYS A 36 -8.03 -20.41 -8.22
CA LYS A 36 -9.00 -20.27 -9.31
C LYS A 36 -9.68 -18.92 -9.19
N CYS A 37 -9.40 -18.03 -10.13
CA CYS A 37 -10.16 -16.80 -10.30
C CYS A 37 -11.51 -17.12 -10.98
N ALA A 38 -12.43 -17.69 -10.22
CA ALA A 38 -13.72 -18.09 -10.73
C ALA A 38 -14.68 -16.90 -10.77
N PHE A 39 -15.56 -16.87 -11.77
CA PHE A 39 -16.65 -15.89 -11.85
C PHE A 39 -17.73 -16.20 -10.83
N LEU A 40 -18.38 -15.15 -10.33
CA LEU A 40 -19.58 -15.29 -9.52
C LEU A 40 -20.71 -15.90 -10.37
N PRO A 41 -21.51 -16.83 -9.82
CA PRO A 41 -22.65 -17.42 -10.54
C PRO A 41 -23.68 -16.38 -10.99
N ASP A 42 -23.82 -15.30 -10.21
CA ASP A 42 -24.73 -14.17 -10.38
C ASP A 42 -24.02 -12.90 -10.91
N ALA A 43 -22.82 -13.07 -11.49
CA ALA A 43 -22.07 -11.95 -12.06
C ALA A 43 -22.94 -11.15 -13.05
N PRO A 44 -22.95 -9.81 -12.98
CA PRO A 44 -23.73 -8.98 -13.90
C PRO A 44 -23.19 -9.10 -15.33
N ASP A 45 -24.06 -8.90 -16.33
CA ASP A 45 -23.62 -8.96 -17.73
C ASP A 45 -22.75 -7.77 -18.12
N LYS A 46 -22.91 -6.64 -17.43
CA LYS A 46 -22.15 -5.42 -17.68
C LYS A 46 -22.06 -4.54 -16.43
N HIS A 47 -20.99 -3.76 -16.34
CA HIS A 47 -20.82 -2.70 -15.37
C HIS A 47 -20.33 -1.43 -16.05
N VAL A 48 -21.00 -0.31 -15.81
CA VAL A 48 -20.54 1.03 -16.27
C VAL A 48 -19.62 1.59 -15.20
N VAL A 49 -18.39 1.87 -15.57
CA VAL A 49 -17.41 2.46 -14.67
C VAL A 49 -17.83 3.87 -14.29
N VAL A 50 -17.92 4.13 -13.00
CA VAL A 50 -18.26 5.45 -12.45
C VAL A 50 -17.07 6.06 -11.70
N LYS A 51 -17.10 7.36 -11.47
CA LYS A 51 -16.06 8.03 -10.69
C LYS A 51 -16.04 7.47 -9.27
N GLY A 52 -14.88 6.97 -8.86
CA GLY A 52 -14.67 6.31 -7.56
C GLY A 52 -14.63 4.78 -7.62
N ASP A 53 -14.97 4.16 -8.78
CA ASP A 53 -14.71 2.74 -8.97
C ASP A 53 -13.20 2.45 -8.93
N THR A 54 -12.87 1.22 -8.57
CA THR A 54 -11.52 0.68 -8.62
C THR A 54 -11.54 -0.66 -9.35
N LEU A 55 -10.41 -1.08 -9.91
CA LEU A 55 -10.30 -2.43 -10.48
C LEU A 55 -10.63 -3.51 -9.45
N TRP A 56 -10.26 -3.28 -8.20
CA TRP A 56 -10.63 -4.14 -7.08
C TRP A 56 -12.15 -4.26 -6.92
N GLY A 57 -12.84 -3.11 -6.82
CA GLY A 57 -14.31 -3.08 -6.66
C GLY A 57 -15.04 -3.65 -7.87
N ILE A 58 -14.56 -3.37 -9.08
CA ILE A 58 -15.12 -3.92 -10.33
C ILE A 58 -14.91 -5.44 -10.36
N SER A 59 -13.71 -5.93 -10.05
CA SER A 59 -13.44 -7.37 -10.00
C SER A 59 -14.32 -8.09 -8.99
N GLY A 60 -14.57 -7.50 -7.82
CA GLY A 60 -15.47 -8.07 -6.82
C GLY A 60 -16.94 -8.18 -7.26
N LYS A 61 -17.35 -7.51 -8.34
CA LYS A 61 -18.70 -7.67 -8.94
C LYS A 61 -18.80 -8.84 -9.89
N PHE A 62 -17.67 -9.30 -10.44
CA PHE A 62 -17.63 -10.36 -11.45
C PHE A 62 -16.96 -11.64 -10.95
N LEU A 63 -15.98 -11.52 -10.07
CA LEU A 63 -15.14 -12.61 -9.60
C LEU A 63 -15.38 -12.91 -8.12
N GLN A 64 -15.24 -14.19 -7.74
CA GLN A 64 -15.34 -14.61 -6.34
C GLN A 64 -14.30 -13.89 -5.47
N ASN A 65 -13.15 -13.60 -6.05
CA ASN A 65 -12.02 -12.99 -5.38
C ASN A 65 -11.65 -11.66 -6.02
N PRO A 66 -11.84 -10.50 -5.34
CA PRO A 66 -11.52 -9.19 -5.89
C PRO A 66 -10.06 -9.01 -6.30
N TRP A 67 -9.12 -9.68 -5.63
CA TRP A 67 -7.69 -9.64 -5.98
C TRP A 67 -7.35 -10.32 -7.31
N CYS A 68 -8.30 -11.02 -7.92
CA CYS A 68 -8.16 -11.54 -9.28
C CYS A 68 -8.25 -10.46 -10.39
N TRP A 69 -8.32 -9.18 -10.04
CA TRP A 69 -8.36 -8.11 -11.03
C TRP A 69 -7.22 -8.14 -12.06
N PRO A 70 -6.00 -8.65 -11.76
CA PRO A 70 -4.96 -8.79 -12.79
C PRO A 70 -5.36 -9.73 -13.94
N GLU A 71 -6.21 -10.73 -13.70
CA GLU A 71 -6.76 -11.55 -14.79
C GLU A 71 -7.72 -10.74 -15.67
N VAL A 72 -8.59 -9.93 -15.06
CA VAL A 72 -9.47 -9.00 -15.79
C VAL A 72 -8.67 -8.06 -16.68
N TRP A 73 -7.58 -7.48 -16.13
CA TRP A 73 -6.68 -6.64 -16.91
C TRP A 73 -5.95 -7.43 -17.99
N GLY A 74 -5.44 -8.61 -17.69
CA GLY A 74 -4.73 -9.47 -18.64
C GLY A 74 -5.56 -9.82 -19.87
N MET A 75 -6.89 -10.00 -19.70
CA MET A 75 -7.83 -10.23 -20.81
C MET A 75 -8.05 -8.99 -21.69
N ASN A 76 -7.77 -7.80 -21.19
CA ASN A 76 -8.01 -6.50 -21.83
C ASN A 76 -6.71 -5.69 -22.08
N LYS A 77 -5.57 -6.36 -22.09
CA LYS A 77 -4.23 -5.74 -22.15
C LYS A 77 -4.02 -4.90 -23.42
N GLU A 78 -4.67 -5.27 -24.52
CA GLU A 78 -4.60 -4.52 -25.78
C GLU A 78 -5.35 -3.18 -25.69
N GLU A 79 -6.44 -3.13 -24.94
CA GLU A 79 -7.29 -1.95 -24.75
C GLU A 79 -6.83 -1.08 -23.58
N ILE A 80 -6.30 -1.73 -22.53
CA ILE A 80 -5.80 -1.09 -21.32
C ILE A 80 -4.30 -1.38 -21.18
N ARG A 81 -3.46 -0.51 -21.69
CA ARG A 81 -2.00 -0.64 -21.58
C ARG A 81 -1.50 -0.54 -20.13
N ASN A 82 -2.21 0.19 -19.29
CA ASN A 82 -1.90 0.37 -17.88
C ASN A 82 -3.15 0.06 -17.04
N PRO A 83 -3.10 -0.88 -16.09
CA PRO A 83 -4.25 -1.27 -15.27
C PRO A 83 -4.80 -0.13 -14.39
N HIS A 84 -4.02 0.93 -14.20
CA HIS A 84 -4.44 2.11 -13.46
C HIS A 84 -5.23 3.12 -14.31
N TRP A 85 -5.41 2.87 -15.61
CA TRP A 85 -6.06 3.79 -16.54
C TRP A 85 -7.42 3.24 -17.01
N ILE A 86 -8.31 3.01 -16.06
CA ILE A 86 -9.73 2.80 -16.33
C ILE A 86 -10.44 4.14 -16.11
N TYR A 87 -11.34 4.50 -17.02
CA TYR A 87 -11.99 5.80 -17.04
C TYR A 87 -13.50 5.68 -16.81
N PRO A 88 -14.14 6.66 -16.15
CA PRO A 88 -15.58 6.74 -16.06
C PRO A 88 -16.26 6.67 -17.45
N ASN A 89 -17.42 6.05 -17.51
CA ASN A 89 -18.20 5.75 -18.72
C ASN A 89 -17.65 4.62 -19.60
N GLN A 90 -16.55 3.98 -19.25
CA GLN A 90 -16.21 2.71 -19.86
C GLN A 90 -17.16 1.62 -19.38
N ILE A 91 -17.40 0.61 -20.22
CA ILE A 91 -18.28 -0.50 -19.86
C ILE A 91 -17.47 -1.77 -19.81
N VAL A 92 -17.54 -2.46 -18.68
CA VAL A 92 -17.00 -3.81 -18.53
C VAL A 92 -18.13 -4.80 -18.83
N TYR A 93 -17.92 -5.69 -19.79
CA TYR A 93 -18.87 -6.71 -20.19
C TYR A 93 -18.41 -8.09 -19.76
N PHE A 94 -19.31 -8.89 -19.26
CA PHE A 94 -19.09 -10.31 -19.03
C PHE A 94 -19.58 -11.13 -20.23
N ASP A 95 -18.63 -11.66 -21.01
CA ASP A 95 -18.94 -12.59 -22.10
C ASP A 95 -19.08 -14.02 -21.51
N ARG A 96 -20.30 -14.42 -21.26
CA ARG A 96 -20.61 -15.75 -20.69
C ARG A 96 -20.23 -16.91 -21.61
N THR A 97 -20.13 -16.65 -22.92
CA THR A 97 -19.79 -17.69 -23.92
C THR A 97 -18.30 -18.04 -23.86
N THR A 98 -17.46 -17.04 -23.70
CA THR A 98 -16.00 -17.20 -23.63
C THR A 98 -15.47 -17.22 -22.19
N GLY A 99 -16.32 -16.88 -21.19
CA GLY A 99 -15.93 -16.74 -19.80
C GLY A 99 -14.91 -15.63 -19.59
N ARG A 100 -15.02 -14.51 -20.35
CA ARG A 100 -14.06 -13.40 -20.30
C ARG A 100 -14.75 -12.09 -20.00
N LEU A 101 -14.02 -11.21 -19.33
CA LEU A 101 -14.40 -9.82 -19.21
C LEU A 101 -13.79 -9.04 -20.37
N ARG A 102 -14.56 -8.12 -20.94
CA ARG A 102 -14.13 -7.22 -22.00
C ARG A 102 -14.42 -5.79 -21.61
N LEU A 103 -13.52 -4.90 -21.99
CA LEU A 103 -13.72 -3.46 -21.84
C LEU A 103 -14.22 -2.91 -23.18
N GLY A 104 -15.23 -2.05 -23.15
CA GLY A 104 -15.75 -1.37 -24.34
C GLY A 104 -16.06 0.09 -24.06
N SER A 105 -16.04 0.88 -25.10
CA SER A 105 -16.64 2.23 -25.07
C SER A 105 -18.15 2.09 -25.21
N PRO A 106 -18.97 2.98 -24.58
CA PRO A 106 -20.41 2.94 -24.79
C PRO A 106 -20.73 3.13 -26.29
N VAL A 107 -21.24 2.07 -26.90
CA VAL A 107 -21.82 2.19 -28.26
C VAL A 107 -23.15 2.91 -28.09
N GLY A 108 -23.13 4.22 -28.27
CA GLY A 108 -24.36 4.98 -28.36
C GLY A 108 -25.07 4.62 -29.65
N GLY A 109 -26.20 3.94 -29.56
CA GLY A 109 -27.06 3.72 -30.71
C GLY A 109 -27.82 2.40 -30.64
N ASN A 110 -29.14 2.47 -30.65
CA ASN A 110 -30.08 1.37 -30.79
C ASN A 110 -29.63 0.39 -31.89
N VAL A 111 -29.36 -0.84 -31.51
CA VAL A 111 -29.25 -1.94 -32.46
C VAL A 111 -30.63 -2.60 -32.59
N THR A 112 -31.50 -2.00 -33.35
CA THR A 112 -32.56 -2.73 -34.02
C THR A 112 -31.95 -3.38 -35.26
N GLY A 113 -32.00 -4.69 -35.32
CA GLY A 113 -31.46 -5.46 -36.43
C GLY A 113 -32.01 -5.05 -37.75
N VAL A 114 -31.14 -4.69 -38.69
CA VAL A 114 -31.36 -4.81 -40.12
C VAL A 114 -30.02 -5.15 -40.79
N SER A 115 -30.05 -6.27 -41.49
CA SER A 115 -29.01 -6.70 -42.41
C SER A 115 -28.77 -5.61 -43.46
N GLY A 116 -27.61 -4.96 -43.38
CA GLY A 116 -27.19 -3.98 -44.38
C GLY A 116 -25.72 -3.67 -44.21
N THR A 117 -24.91 -3.88 -45.23
CA THR A 117 -23.49 -3.56 -45.27
C THR A 117 -23.30 -2.06 -45.05
N THR A 118 -22.91 -1.69 -43.83
CA THR A 118 -22.59 -0.29 -43.50
C THR A 118 -21.10 -0.08 -43.73
N HIS A 119 -20.74 0.72 -44.72
CA HIS A 119 -19.38 1.24 -44.88
C HIS A 119 -19.05 2.16 -43.69
N LEU A 120 -18.27 1.67 -42.75
CA LEU A 120 -17.72 2.48 -41.69
C LEU A 120 -16.51 3.25 -42.22
N THR A 121 -16.69 4.53 -42.44
CA THR A 121 -15.59 5.47 -42.65
C THR A 121 -14.82 5.58 -41.33
N PRO A 122 -13.49 5.36 -41.27
CA PRO A 122 -12.73 5.52 -40.03
C PRO A 122 -12.68 7.00 -39.64
N GLN A 123 -13.57 7.41 -38.74
CA GLN A 123 -13.48 8.68 -38.06
C GLN A 123 -12.65 8.50 -36.79
N ILE A 124 -11.46 9.10 -36.79
CA ILE A 124 -10.66 9.24 -35.58
C ILE A 124 -11.39 10.22 -34.66
N ARG A 125 -12.16 9.71 -33.70
CA ARG A 125 -12.63 10.52 -32.58
C ARG A 125 -11.51 10.54 -31.53
N SER A 126 -10.70 11.58 -31.55
CA SER A 126 -9.87 11.94 -30.43
C SER A 126 -10.74 12.66 -29.38
N SER A 127 -11.38 11.93 -28.49
CA SER A 127 -11.84 12.51 -27.24
C SER A 127 -10.64 12.55 -26.30
N SER A 128 -10.31 13.71 -25.74
CA SER A 128 -9.34 13.81 -24.66
C SER A 128 -9.89 13.02 -23.50
N LEU A 129 -9.35 11.82 -23.28
CA LEU A 129 -9.55 11.07 -22.06
C LEU A 129 -9.03 11.96 -20.93
N GLY A 130 -9.89 12.30 -19.97
CA GLY A 130 -9.47 13.03 -18.78
C GLY A 130 -8.23 12.34 -18.17
N LYS A 131 -7.27 13.13 -17.70
CA LYS A 131 -5.97 12.64 -17.22
C LYS A 131 -6.03 11.75 -15.97
N ASP A 132 -7.21 11.57 -15.39
CA ASP A 132 -7.40 10.89 -14.12
C ASP A 132 -7.93 9.47 -14.34
N GLY A 133 -7.01 8.51 -14.51
CA GLY A 133 -7.33 7.09 -14.46
C GLY A 133 -7.85 6.68 -13.09
N ILE A 134 -8.72 5.66 -13.06
CA ILE A 134 -9.21 5.09 -11.79
C ILE A 134 -8.11 4.21 -11.19
N PRO A 135 -7.64 4.49 -9.97
CA PRO A 135 -6.62 3.68 -9.34
C PRO A 135 -7.16 2.28 -8.99
N SER A 136 -6.28 1.29 -8.99
CA SER A 136 -6.63 -0.08 -8.58
C SER A 136 -7.10 -0.15 -7.13
N ILE A 137 -6.54 0.71 -6.28
CA ILE A 137 -6.93 0.92 -4.89
C ILE A 137 -7.02 2.43 -4.67
N PRO A 138 -7.97 2.91 -3.85
CA PRO A 138 -8.10 4.33 -3.55
C PRO A 138 -6.83 4.86 -2.88
N SER A 139 -5.94 5.49 -3.64
CA SER A 139 -4.67 6.02 -3.15
C SER A 139 -4.86 7.07 -2.05
N ASN A 140 -5.95 7.84 -2.10
CA ASN A 140 -6.29 8.83 -1.08
C ASN A 140 -6.52 8.21 0.31
N LEU A 141 -6.84 6.92 0.40
CA LEU A 141 -7.02 6.21 1.67
C LEU A 141 -5.69 5.77 2.26
N ILE A 142 -4.73 5.37 1.42
CA ILE A 142 -3.42 4.85 1.87
C ILE A 142 -2.32 5.91 1.85
N GLU A 143 -2.42 6.92 0.98
CA GLU A 143 -1.40 7.97 0.82
C GLU A 143 -1.05 8.68 2.14
N PRO A 144 -2.01 9.09 3.00
CA PRO A 144 -1.71 9.67 4.30
C PRO A 144 -0.86 8.77 5.18
N PHE A 145 -0.99 7.45 5.03
CA PHE A 145 -0.32 6.44 5.85
C PHE A 145 1.01 5.95 5.28
N LEU A 146 1.27 6.22 4.02
CA LEU A 146 2.61 6.00 3.45
C LEU A 146 3.65 6.90 4.10
N VAL A 147 3.21 8.03 4.61
CA VAL A 147 4.04 9.09 5.17
C VAL A 147 3.92 9.19 6.69
N GLN A 148 2.84 8.70 7.31
CA GLN A 148 2.50 9.05 8.68
C GLN A 148 2.80 7.99 9.75
N PRO A 149 2.28 6.76 9.77
CA PRO A 149 2.64 5.85 10.84
C PRO A 149 3.99 5.22 10.59
N LEU A 150 4.85 5.33 11.55
CA LEU A 150 6.16 4.70 11.54
C LEU A 150 6.21 3.68 12.67
N ILE A 151 6.43 2.41 12.31
CA ILE A 151 6.82 1.41 13.29
C ILE A 151 8.33 1.47 13.39
N ILE A 152 8.84 1.78 14.56
CA ILE A 152 10.24 2.05 14.82
C ILE A 152 10.75 1.08 15.87
N ASP A 153 12.01 0.71 15.74
CA ASP A 153 12.74 0.07 16.83
C ASP A 153 12.97 1.10 17.93
N LYS A 154 12.90 0.63 19.18
CA LYS A 154 13.05 1.48 20.37
C LYS A 154 14.31 2.34 20.33
N ASP A 155 15.40 1.77 19.85
CA ASP A 155 16.71 2.43 19.82
C ASP A 155 16.82 3.50 18.75
N GLU A 156 16.18 3.32 17.61
CA GLU A 156 16.18 4.28 16.51
C GLU A 156 15.53 5.61 16.92
N LEU A 157 14.38 5.55 17.58
CA LEU A 157 13.71 6.76 18.07
C LEU A 157 14.45 7.40 19.24
N ALA A 158 15.09 6.59 20.08
CA ALA A 158 15.86 7.11 21.22
C ALA A 158 17.04 7.98 20.79
N THR A 159 17.70 7.62 19.68
CA THR A 159 18.86 8.34 19.13
C THR A 159 18.51 9.47 18.19
N ALA A 160 17.27 9.55 17.71
CA ALA A 160 16.80 10.59 16.80
C ALA A 160 16.91 12.01 17.40
N PRO A 161 17.13 13.05 16.58
CA PRO A 161 17.07 14.44 17.02
C PRO A 161 15.75 14.73 17.76
N ARG A 162 15.82 15.57 18.79
CA ARG A 162 14.67 15.86 19.65
C ARG A 162 14.41 17.34 19.82
N ILE A 163 13.15 17.70 19.99
CA ILE A 163 12.75 19.03 20.40
C ILE A 163 13.14 19.20 21.87
N VAL A 164 13.92 20.21 22.17
CA VAL A 164 14.41 20.51 23.53
C VAL A 164 13.74 21.74 24.13
N ALA A 165 13.21 22.65 23.29
CA ALA A 165 12.48 23.82 23.75
C ALA A 165 11.51 24.32 22.67
N ALA A 166 10.47 24.99 23.10
CA ALA A 166 9.58 25.80 22.27
C ALA A 166 10.03 27.28 22.31
N GLN A 167 9.40 28.08 21.46
CA GLN A 167 9.56 29.53 21.52
C GLN A 167 9.10 30.04 22.89
N GLU A 168 9.74 31.12 23.40
CA GLU A 168 9.41 31.70 24.68
C GLU A 168 7.91 32.02 24.83
N GLY A 169 7.34 31.64 25.97
CA GLY A 169 5.93 31.79 26.27
C GLY A 169 5.03 30.71 25.69
N ARG A 170 5.57 29.66 25.02
CA ARG A 170 4.80 28.55 24.50
C ARG A 170 5.21 27.22 25.13
N VAL A 171 4.19 26.41 25.43
CA VAL A 171 4.37 25.04 25.90
C VAL A 171 4.25 24.07 24.72
N ASN A 172 3.24 24.31 23.86
CA ASN A 172 2.96 23.52 22.67
C ASN A 172 3.30 24.35 21.42
N MET A 173 3.70 23.64 20.37
CA MET A 173 4.06 24.24 19.09
C MET A 173 3.07 23.84 18.01
N SER A 174 2.58 24.82 17.29
CA SER A 174 1.66 24.71 16.16
C SER A 174 2.30 25.30 14.90
N LYS A 175 1.56 25.31 13.80
CA LYS A 175 2.04 25.83 12.51
C LYS A 175 2.63 27.27 12.66
N ASN A 176 3.81 27.49 12.05
CA ASN A 176 4.63 28.71 12.08
C ASN A 176 5.33 29.01 13.41
N ASP A 177 5.21 28.17 14.43
CA ASP A 177 5.96 28.30 15.66
C ASP A 177 7.41 27.83 15.47
N LYS A 178 8.31 28.29 16.34
CA LYS A 178 9.70 27.86 16.37
C LYS A 178 9.87 26.70 17.34
N ALA A 179 10.58 25.68 16.88
CA ALA A 179 11.04 24.56 17.67
C ALA A 179 12.58 24.57 17.75
N TYR A 180 13.11 24.38 18.91
CA TYR A 180 14.56 24.25 19.11
C TYR A 180 14.91 22.77 19.24
N VAL A 181 15.81 22.32 18.38
CA VAL A 181 16.12 20.88 18.21
C VAL A 181 17.58 20.63 18.54
N ARG A 182 17.86 19.51 19.19
CA ARG A 182 19.20 19.00 19.45
C ARG A 182 19.33 17.57 18.95
N GLY A 183 20.42 17.28 18.24
CA GLY A 183 20.75 15.95 17.73
C GLY A 183 21.43 16.03 16.37
N ASP A 184 21.84 14.90 15.85
CA ASP A 184 22.49 14.81 14.54
C ASP A 184 21.43 14.83 13.42
N LEU A 185 21.39 15.90 12.64
CA LEU A 185 20.47 16.08 11.51
C LEU A 185 20.91 15.34 10.25
N LYS A 186 22.13 14.77 10.22
CA LYS A 186 22.70 14.09 9.06
C LYS A 186 22.58 14.89 7.76
N GLY A 187 22.65 16.22 7.87
CA GLY A 187 22.53 17.15 6.73
C GLY A 187 21.10 17.38 6.23
N GLY A 188 20.11 16.82 6.88
CA GLY A 188 18.69 17.04 6.53
C GLY A 188 18.22 18.45 6.87
N THR A 189 17.31 19.00 6.06
CA THR A 189 16.70 20.31 6.28
C THR A 189 15.20 20.25 6.56
N SER A 190 14.56 19.12 6.28
CA SER A 190 13.12 18.91 6.48
C SER A 190 12.89 17.58 7.17
N PHE A 191 12.06 17.59 8.20
CA PHE A 191 11.83 16.42 9.03
C PHE A 191 10.35 16.25 9.35
N GLN A 192 9.96 15.01 9.57
CA GLN A 192 8.73 14.66 10.23
C GLN A 192 8.94 14.60 11.73
N VAL A 193 7.95 15.05 12.49
CA VAL A 193 7.98 15.01 13.96
C VAL A 193 7.06 13.92 14.45
N PHE A 194 7.60 13.11 15.36
CA PHE A 194 6.90 11.98 15.95
C PHE A 194 6.97 12.05 17.48
N ARG A 195 5.88 11.70 18.11
CA ARG A 195 5.83 11.38 19.53
C ARG A 195 6.15 9.91 19.73
N PRO A 196 7.05 9.55 20.69
CA PRO A 196 7.26 8.16 21.05
C PRO A 196 5.93 7.49 21.39
N GLY A 197 5.63 6.42 20.66
CA GLY A 197 4.31 5.80 20.70
C GLY A 197 4.20 4.67 21.70
N VAL A 198 3.04 4.03 21.67
CA VAL A 198 2.70 2.90 22.52
C VAL A 198 3.42 1.63 22.02
N PRO A 199 3.95 0.78 22.91
CA PRO A 199 4.50 -0.49 22.49
C PRO A 199 3.42 -1.39 21.89
N LEU A 200 3.68 -1.89 20.69
CA LEU A 200 2.84 -2.88 20.02
C LEU A 200 3.18 -4.26 20.57
N LYS A 201 2.19 -4.91 21.15
CA LYS A 201 2.35 -6.24 21.75
C LYS A 201 1.69 -7.28 20.87
N ASP A 202 2.43 -8.33 20.58
CA ASP A 202 1.88 -9.50 19.88
C ASP A 202 0.72 -10.10 20.71
N PRO A 203 -0.48 -10.27 20.13
CA PRO A 203 -1.64 -10.80 20.86
C PRO A 203 -1.44 -12.23 21.41
N GLU A 204 -0.59 -13.05 20.76
CA GLU A 204 -0.32 -14.43 21.14
C GLU A 204 0.79 -14.52 22.19
N THR A 205 1.95 -13.94 21.90
CA THR A 205 3.15 -14.07 22.75
C THR A 205 3.25 -13.00 23.83
N LYS A 206 2.47 -11.91 23.73
CA LYS A 206 2.54 -10.71 24.58
C LYS A 206 3.89 -9.97 24.50
N ALA A 207 4.79 -10.41 23.64
CA ALA A 207 6.07 -9.75 23.40
C ALA A 207 5.85 -8.40 22.70
N VAL A 208 6.70 -7.42 23.02
CA VAL A 208 6.75 -6.14 22.30
C VAL A 208 7.46 -6.38 20.97
N ILE A 209 6.75 -6.18 19.87
CA ILE A 209 7.24 -6.41 18.50
C ILE A 209 7.60 -5.13 17.76
N GLY A 210 7.30 -3.96 18.33
CA GLY A 210 7.61 -2.65 17.78
C GLY A 210 6.98 -1.53 18.62
N PHE A 211 7.24 -0.30 18.21
CA PHE A 211 6.64 0.90 18.80
C PHE A 211 5.97 1.69 17.69
N GLU A 212 4.71 2.02 17.86
CA GLU A 212 3.98 2.87 16.91
C GLU A 212 4.21 4.33 17.29
N ALA A 213 4.89 5.08 16.41
CA ALA A 213 5.13 6.50 16.62
C ALA A 213 3.96 7.32 16.07
N VAL A 214 3.49 8.26 16.87
CA VAL A 214 2.40 9.17 16.48
C VAL A 214 2.98 10.31 15.66
N PHE A 215 2.54 10.44 14.41
CA PHE A 215 2.94 11.55 13.54
C PHE A 215 2.25 12.84 13.96
N LEU A 216 3.02 13.87 14.25
CA LEU A 216 2.54 15.17 14.72
C LEU A 216 2.52 16.23 13.62
N GLY A 217 3.45 16.16 12.66
CA GLY A 217 3.56 17.12 11.58
C GLY A 217 4.95 17.19 10.98
N THR A 218 5.27 18.30 10.31
CA THR A 218 6.54 18.51 9.63
C THR A 218 7.19 19.81 10.06
N VAL A 219 8.52 19.80 10.17
CA VAL A 219 9.32 20.97 10.49
C VAL A 219 10.42 21.18 9.45
N LYS A 220 10.82 22.42 9.24
CA LYS A 220 11.89 22.81 8.32
C LYS A 220 12.93 23.60 9.07
N LEU A 221 14.20 23.32 8.79
CA LEU A 221 15.35 24.02 9.35
C LEU A 221 15.31 25.51 8.91
N ASP A 222 15.35 26.41 9.89
CA ASP A 222 15.43 27.84 9.69
C ASP A 222 16.90 28.33 9.88
N ARG A 223 17.54 27.86 10.94
CA ARG A 223 18.89 28.24 11.28
C ARG A 223 19.64 27.14 12.02
N THR A 224 20.83 26.84 11.57
CA THR A 224 21.75 25.91 12.22
C THR A 224 22.40 26.50 13.46
N ALA A 225 22.72 25.65 14.41
CA ALA A 225 23.50 26.02 15.59
C ALA A 225 24.87 26.61 15.20
N LYS A 226 25.31 27.58 15.96
CA LYS A 226 26.65 28.23 15.75
C LYS A 226 27.78 27.42 16.39
N THR A 227 27.46 26.55 17.32
CA THR A 227 28.42 25.72 18.08
C THR A 227 27.99 24.26 18.00
N PRO A 228 28.92 23.29 18.10
CA PRO A 228 28.58 21.84 18.03
C PRO A 228 27.57 21.40 19.09
N ASP A 229 27.59 22.03 20.27
CA ASP A 229 26.65 21.74 21.37
C ASP A 229 25.40 22.62 21.36
N GLY A 230 25.24 23.45 20.34
CA GLY A 230 24.12 24.37 20.19
C GLY A 230 22.81 23.64 19.85
N VAL A 231 21.76 24.44 19.67
CA VAL A 231 20.45 23.96 19.22
C VAL A 231 20.11 24.56 17.85
N ASP A 232 19.60 23.76 17.00
CA ASP A 232 19.10 24.17 15.70
C ASP A 232 17.69 24.74 15.84
N THR A 233 17.40 25.78 15.03
CA THR A 233 16.07 26.39 15.01
C THR A 233 15.29 25.88 13.83
N PHE A 234 14.10 25.36 14.09
CA PHE A 234 13.15 24.88 13.09
C PHE A 234 11.88 25.70 13.12
N ILE A 235 11.19 25.76 11.98
CA ILE A 235 9.82 26.28 11.87
C ILE A 235 8.88 25.12 11.60
N VAL A 236 7.77 25.09 12.33
CA VAL A 236 6.68 24.12 12.09
C VAL A 236 5.95 24.50 10.80
N VAL A 237 6.09 23.67 9.77
CA VAL A 237 5.46 23.87 8.44
C VAL A 237 4.01 23.41 8.47
N ASN A 238 3.80 22.23 9.06
CA ASN A 238 2.47 21.64 9.21
C ASN A 238 2.38 20.95 10.57
N ALA A 239 1.27 21.11 11.26
CA ALA A 239 0.95 20.44 12.50
C ALA A 239 -0.41 19.76 12.36
N LYS A 240 -0.41 18.42 12.46
CA LYS A 240 -1.61 17.60 12.57
C LYS A 240 -2.07 17.55 14.04
N GLU A 241 -1.10 17.43 14.92
CA GLU A 241 -1.25 17.51 16.37
C GLU A 241 -0.21 18.48 16.94
N GLU A 242 -0.43 18.94 18.16
CA GLU A 242 0.48 19.83 18.84
C GLU A 242 1.80 19.13 19.17
N MET A 243 2.92 19.77 18.86
CA MET A 243 4.26 19.30 19.17
C MET A 243 4.72 19.81 20.53
N THR A 244 5.46 18.99 21.25
CA THR A 244 5.94 19.29 22.60
C THR A 244 7.45 19.00 22.73
N VAL A 245 8.04 19.45 23.83
CA VAL A 245 9.41 19.09 24.20
C VAL A 245 9.49 17.57 24.41
N GLY A 246 10.52 16.96 23.83
CA GLY A 246 10.73 15.51 23.86
C GLY A 246 10.31 14.79 22.58
N ASP A 247 9.48 15.41 21.72
CA ASP A 247 9.13 14.85 20.43
C ASP A 247 10.37 14.70 19.53
N ARG A 248 10.38 13.72 18.64
CA ARG A 248 11.53 13.26 17.86
C ARG A 248 11.38 13.59 16.39
N LEU A 249 12.52 13.86 15.75
CA LEU A 249 12.58 14.18 14.34
C LEU A 249 13.12 12.99 13.54
N MET A 250 12.42 12.64 12.45
CA MET A 250 12.86 11.62 11.50
C MET A 250 12.94 12.24 10.10
N PRO A 251 13.92 11.84 9.27
CA PRO A 251 14.00 12.30 7.89
C PRO A 251 12.71 11.96 7.14
N ILE A 252 12.28 12.83 6.23
CA ILE A 252 11.15 12.54 5.34
C ILE A 252 11.60 11.44 4.39
N PRO A 253 10.98 10.25 4.40
CA PRO A 253 11.34 9.19 3.47
C PRO A 253 11.00 9.62 2.03
N PRO A 254 11.79 9.20 1.03
CA PRO A 254 11.40 9.40 -0.36
C PRO A 254 10.05 8.70 -0.59
N THR A 255 9.13 9.38 -1.27
CA THR A 255 7.84 8.79 -1.63
C THR A 255 8.09 7.69 -2.66
N PRO A 256 7.93 6.42 -2.33
CA PRO A 256 8.12 5.36 -3.31
C PRO A 256 6.98 5.43 -4.33
N ILE A 257 7.33 5.43 -5.62
CA ILE A 257 6.36 5.15 -6.68
C ILE A 257 6.09 3.64 -6.59
N GLN A 258 5.09 3.25 -5.81
CA GLN A 258 4.74 1.85 -5.65
C GLN A 258 3.49 1.52 -6.46
N ASN A 259 3.60 0.44 -7.21
CA ASN A 259 2.47 -0.14 -7.90
C ASN A 259 1.76 -1.08 -6.90
N TYR A 260 0.62 -0.67 -6.38
CA TYR A 260 -0.16 -1.44 -5.41
C TYR A 260 -1.00 -2.51 -6.11
N ALA A 261 -0.35 -3.45 -6.80
CA ALA A 261 -1.03 -4.58 -7.40
C ALA A 261 -1.36 -5.63 -6.32
N PRO A 262 -2.63 -5.96 -6.08
CA PRO A 262 -3.00 -6.99 -5.12
C PRO A 262 -2.51 -8.38 -5.56
N HIS A 263 -1.95 -9.11 -4.61
CA HIS A 263 -1.52 -10.50 -4.79
C HIS A 263 -1.61 -11.25 -3.45
N PRO A 264 -1.75 -12.57 -3.44
CA PRO A 264 -1.66 -13.35 -2.21
C PRO A 264 -0.21 -13.38 -1.69
N PRO A 265 -0.01 -13.73 -0.42
CA PRO A 265 1.31 -13.86 0.16
C PRO A 265 2.12 -14.97 -0.53
N GLU A 266 3.44 -14.80 -0.61
CA GLU A 266 4.35 -15.78 -1.21
C GLU A 266 4.38 -17.11 -0.45
N ARG A 267 4.07 -17.08 0.83
CA ARG A 267 4.01 -18.24 1.73
C ARG A 267 2.69 -18.26 2.46
N VAL A 268 2.21 -19.46 2.79
CA VAL A 268 1.05 -19.60 3.65
C VAL A 268 1.34 -18.90 4.97
N THR A 269 0.61 -17.83 5.23
CA THR A 269 0.84 -16.95 6.36
C THR A 269 -0.41 -16.87 7.23
N LYS A 270 -0.20 -16.91 8.54
CA LYS A 270 -1.22 -16.61 9.54
C LYS A 270 -0.68 -15.53 10.47
N ALA A 271 -1.37 -14.42 10.50
CA ALA A 271 -1.06 -13.25 11.30
C ALA A 271 -2.19 -12.95 12.29
N ARG A 272 -1.91 -12.06 13.26
CA ARG A 272 -2.90 -11.51 14.19
C ARG A 272 -2.97 -10.00 14.04
N VAL A 273 -4.16 -9.46 14.18
CA VAL A 273 -4.37 -8.02 14.31
C VAL A 273 -3.78 -7.55 15.63
N VAL A 274 -2.82 -6.63 15.56
CA VAL A 274 -2.06 -6.11 16.72
C VAL A 274 -2.65 -4.82 17.24
N SER A 275 -2.91 -3.89 16.34
CA SER A 275 -3.49 -2.58 16.67
C SER A 275 -4.39 -2.07 15.55
N ILE A 276 -5.26 -1.16 15.92
CA ILE A 276 -6.08 -0.38 15.00
C ILE A 276 -5.57 1.05 15.08
N TYR A 277 -5.24 1.61 13.91
CA TYR A 277 -4.70 2.96 13.85
C TYR A 277 -5.69 3.99 14.41
N GLY A 278 -5.17 4.94 15.21
CA GLY A 278 -5.99 5.93 15.90
C GLY A 278 -6.46 5.51 17.31
N GLY A 279 -5.98 4.36 17.81
CA GLY A 279 -6.23 3.94 19.20
C GLY A 279 -7.66 3.47 19.48
N VAL A 280 -8.44 3.17 18.45
CA VAL A 280 -9.79 2.62 18.58
C VAL A 280 -9.74 1.09 18.77
N ASN A 281 -10.80 0.53 19.34
CA ASN A 281 -10.86 -0.90 19.66
C ASN A 281 -11.45 -1.76 18.53
N GLN A 282 -12.11 -1.12 17.57
CA GLN A 282 -12.78 -1.78 16.44
C GLN A 282 -12.51 -1.03 15.15
N ALA A 283 -12.33 -1.76 14.07
CA ALA A 283 -12.15 -1.21 12.73
C ALA A 283 -13.22 -1.72 11.77
N GLY A 284 -13.64 -0.86 10.87
CA GLY A 284 -14.50 -1.16 9.74
C GLY A 284 -13.77 -1.02 8.42
N GLN A 285 -14.53 -1.00 7.33
CA GLN A 285 -14.01 -0.78 5.98
C GLN A 285 -13.26 0.56 5.88
N ASN A 286 -12.18 0.59 5.09
CA ASN A 286 -11.31 1.75 4.86
C ASN A 286 -10.54 2.24 6.09
N GLN A 287 -10.47 1.45 7.15
CA GLN A 287 -9.62 1.72 8.29
C GLN A 287 -8.31 0.93 8.22
N ILE A 288 -7.31 1.41 8.95
CA ILE A 288 -5.97 0.83 8.93
C ILE A 288 -5.74 0.05 10.21
N ILE A 289 -5.20 -1.15 10.02
CA ILE A 289 -4.81 -2.04 11.10
C ILE A 289 -3.36 -2.50 10.92
N SER A 290 -2.73 -2.89 12.01
CA SER A 290 -1.44 -3.56 11.97
C SER A 290 -1.57 -5.06 12.26
N VAL A 291 -0.69 -5.85 11.65
CA VAL A 291 -0.61 -7.32 11.86
C VAL A 291 0.79 -7.73 12.28
N ASN A 292 0.91 -8.79 13.12
CA ASN A 292 2.17 -9.29 13.68
C ASN A 292 3.01 -10.12 12.69
N ARG A 293 2.94 -9.83 11.41
CA ARG A 293 3.78 -10.42 10.37
C ARG A 293 4.28 -9.32 9.43
N GLY A 294 5.50 -9.46 8.97
CA GLY A 294 6.14 -8.51 8.08
C GLY A 294 6.97 -9.23 7.01
N ALA A 295 8.04 -8.58 6.56
CA ALA A 295 8.92 -9.12 5.53
C ALA A 295 9.51 -10.48 5.88
N ASP A 296 9.86 -10.71 7.14
CA ASP A 296 10.39 -12.00 7.62
C ASP A 296 9.40 -13.16 7.43
N ALA A 297 8.10 -12.87 7.39
CA ALA A 297 7.05 -13.85 7.12
C ALA A 297 6.66 -13.96 5.63
N GLY A 298 7.35 -13.24 4.74
CA GLY A 298 7.07 -13.23 3.30
C GLY A 298 5.91 -12.32 2.91
N LEU A 299 5.55 -11.35 3.75
CA LEU A 299 4.63 -10.28 3.35
C LEU A 299 5.40 -9.20 2.59
N ASN A 300 4.79 -8.68 1.56
CA ASN A 300 5.27 -7.56 0.76
C ASN A 300 4.11 -6.59 0.46
N VAL A 301 4.43 -5.45 -0.12
CA VAL A 301 3.42 -4.46 -0.48
C VAL A 301 2.56 -5.01 -1.61
N GLY A 302 1.25 -4.93 -1.44
CA GLY A 302 0.27 -5.54 -2.35
C GLY A 302 -0.30 -6.87 -1.83
N THR A 303 0.29 -7.46 -0.80
CA THR A 303 -0.23 -8.71 -0.23
C THR A 303 -1.68 -8.54 0.26
N VAL A 304 -2.54 -9.48 -0.10
CA VAL A 304 -3.91 -9.58 0.37
C VAL A 304 -4.04 -10.72 1.35
N LEU A 305 -4.63 -10.43 2.50
CA LEU A 305 -4.94 -11.40 3.54
C LEU A 305 -6.45 -11.46 3.76
N GLU A 306 -6.94 -12.62 4.12
CA GLU A 306 -8.30 -12.84 4.55
C GLU A 306 -8.43 -12.57 6.04
N LEU A 307 -9.40 -11.74 6.43
CA LEU A 307 -9.72 -11.48 7.83
C LEU A 307 -10.72 -12.49 8.34
N ALA A 308 -10.41 -13.11 9.46
CA ALA A 308 -11.28 -14.10 10.09
C ALA A 308 -11.38 -13.87 11.59
N ARG A 309 -12.57 -14.10 12.15
CA ARG A 309 -12.78 -14.13 13.58
C ARG A 309 -12.05 -15.33 14.17
N PHE A 310 -11.30 -15.09 15.22
CA PHE A 310 -10.64 -16.20 15.90
C PHE A 310 -11.66 -17.11 16.57
N GLY A 311 -11.66 -18.37 16.17
CA GLY A 311 -12.59 -19.37 16.70
C GLY A 311 -12.48 -19.53 18.21
N GLN A 312 -13.59 -19.30 18.90
CA GLN A 312 -13.66 -19.39 20.35
C GLN A 312 -13.49 -20.83 20.82
N ILE A 313 -12.90 -21.01 21.99
CA ILE A 313 -12.90 -22.29 22.70
C ILE A 313 -14.18 -22.35 23.53
N ILE A 314 -15.05 -23.29 23.20
CA ILE A 314 -16.30 -23.55 23.92
C ILE A 314 -16.25 -24.90 24.60
N ALA A 315 -17.04 -25.06 25.66
CA ALA A 315 -17.25 -26.37 26.28
C ALA A 315 -18.30 -27.14 25.46
N ASP A 316 -17.92 -28.31 24.94
CA ASP A 316 -18.85 -29.17 24.17
C ASP A 316 -19.96 -29.70 25.09
N PRO A 317 -21.22 -29.28 24.92
CA PRO A 317 -22.30 -29.75 25.75
C PRO A 317 -22.65 -31.24 25.54
N THR A 318 -22.15 -31.81 24.45
CA THR A 318 -22.45 -33.20 24.03
C THR A 318 -21.37 -34.20 24.46
N ASP A 319 -20.15 -33.73 24.81
CA ASP A 319 -19.02 -34.56 25.27
C ASP A 319 -18.43 -34.05 26.61
N ASN A 320 -19.18 -34.21 27.68
CA ASN A 320 -18.75 -33.94 29.05
C ASN A 320 -18.09 -32.55 29.24
N LYS A 321 -18.52 -31.55 28.50
CA LYS A 321 -17.97 -30.18 28.49
C LYS A 321 -16.47 -30.11 28.16
N LYS A 322 -15.94 -31.04 27.39
CA LYS A 322 -14.58 -30.95 26.86
C LYS A 322 -14.42 -29.67 26.06
N PRO A 323 -13.29 -28.95 26.21
CA PRO A 323 -13.06 -27.76 25.42
C PRO A 323 -12.85 -28.13 23.95
N ILE A 324 -13.66 -27.55 23.07
CA ILE A 324 -13.50 -27.61 21.61
C ILE A 324 -13.28 -26.21 21.07
N ARG A 325 -12.42 -26.10 20.09
CA ARG A 325 -12.20 -24.84 19.37
C ARG A 325 -13.05 -24.79 18.11
N LEU A 326 -13.86 -23.73 17.99
CA LEU A 326 -14.60 -23.47 16.75
C LEU A 326 -13.63 -23.08 15.62
N PRO A 327 -14.01 -23.30 14.35
CA PRO A 327 -13.23 -22.84 13.22
C PRO A 327 -13.13 -21.31 13.19
N ASP A 328 -12.08 -20.80 12.53
CA ASP A 328 -11.97 -19.38 12.25
C ASP A 328 -12.97 -19.02 11.14
N GLU A 329 -13.84 -18.02 11.36
CA GLU A 329 -14.87 -17.58 10.42
C GLU A 329 -14.41 -16.35 9.66
N SER A 330 -14.32 -16.46 8.34
CA SER A 330 -13.92 -15.38 7.45
C SER A 330 -15.01 -14.33 7.31
N TYR A 331 -14.61 -13.06 7.45
CA TYR A 331 -15.55 -11.93 7.38
C TYR A 331 -15.02 -10.74 6.59
N GLY A 332 -13.80 -10.80 6.03
CA GLY A 332 -13.27 -9.67 5.30
C GLY A 332 -11.93 -9.88 4.65
N THR A 333 -11.41 -8.81 4.05
CA THR A 333 -10.13 -8.78 3.36
C THR A 333 -9.28 -7.58 3.81
N LEU A 334 -7.97 -7.82 3.93
CA LEU A 334 -6.95 -6.85 4.31
C LEU A 334 -5.95 -6.71 3.17
N PHE A 335 -5.70 -5.48 2.74
CA PHE A 335 -4.68 -5.14 1.76
C PHE A 335 -3.45 -4.55 2.44
N VAL A 336 -2.30 -5.21 2.34
CA VAL A 336 -1.05 -4.77 2.94
C VAL A 336 -0.39 -3.72 2.04
N PHE A 337 -0.24 -2.49 2.53
CA PHE A 337 0.36 -1.40 1.78
C PHE A 337 1.71 -0.92 2.34
N ARG A 338 2.05 -1.32 3.55
CA ARG A 338 3.35 -1.00 4.16
C ARG A 338 3.86 -2.15 5.00
N VAL A 339 5.12 -2.54 4.76
CA VAL A 339 5.72 -3.72 5.39
C VAL A 339 7.00 -3.31 6.11
N PHE A 340 7.11 -3.75 7.35
CA PHE A 340 8.32 -3.68 8.19
C PHE A 340 8.83 -5.10 8.45
N LYS A 341 9.87 -5.24 9.23
CA LYS A 341 10.49 -6.54 9.49
C LYS A 341 9.50 -7.57 10.06
N ASN A 342 8.81 -7.24 11.15
CA ASN A 342 7.94 -8.15 11.90
C ASN A 342 6.48 -7.71 11.94
N ILE A 343 6.15 -6.55 11.39
CA ILE A 343 4.83 -5.94 11.41
C ILE A 343 4.51 -5.42 10.03
N SER A 344 3.23 -5.41 9.66
CA SER A 344 2.75 -4.75 8.45
C SER A 344 1.50 -3.93 8.74
N TYR A 345 1.30 -2.85 8.00
CA TYR A 345 0.05 -2.11 7.96
C TYR A 345 -0.77 -2.53 6.76
N GLY A 346 -2.05 -2.73 7.00
CA GLY A 346 -3.02 -3.03 5.97
C GLY A 346 -4.26 -2.15 6.05
N LEU A 347 -4.86 -1.93 4.89
CA LEU A 347 -6.15 -1.29 4.71
C LEU A 347 -7.23 -2.37 4.70
N VAL A 348 -8.24 -2.21 5.54
CA VAL A 348 -9.43 -3.07 5.54
C VAL A 348 -10.26 -2.74 4.30
N MET A 349 -10.31 -3.68 3.33
CA MET A 349 -10.96 -3.46 2.03
C MET A 349 -12.45 -3.71 2.08
N GLN A 350 -12.84 -4.89 2.53
CA GLN A 350 -14.24 -5.31 2.66
C GLN A 350 -14.39 -6.09 3.95
N VAL A 351 -15.44 -5.82 4.69
CA VAL A 351 -15.78 -6.55 5.91
C VAL A 351 -17.30 -6.62 6.06
N THR A 352 -17.77 -7.77 6.53
CA THR A 352 -19.18 -7.98 6.92
C THR A 352 -19.39 -7.82 8.42
N ASP A 353 -18.28 -7.77 9.20
CA ASP A 353 -18.28 -7.56 10.65
C ASP A 353 -17.08 -6.67 11.05
N THR A 354 -17.06 -6.18 12.28
CA THR A 354 -15.99 -5.32 12.79
C THR A 354 -14.70 -6.09 13.04
N VAL A 355 -13.57 -5.52 12.65
CA VAL A 355 -12.23 -6.05 12.97
C VAL A 355 -11.87 -5.69 14.40
N THR A 356 -11.36 -6.65 15.16
CA THR A 356 -10.88 -6.44 16.53
C THR A 356 -9.43 -6.90 16.69
N VAL A 357 -8.74 -6.33 17.70
CA VAL A 357 -7.38 -6.77 18.06
C VAL A 357 -7.40 -8.25 18.47
N GLY A 358 -6.50 -9.05 17.90
CA GLY A 358 -6.45 -10.50 18.10
C GLY A 358 -7.13 -11.33 17.01
N ASP A 359 -7.92 -10.72 16.11
CA ASP A 359 -8.47 -11.41 14.96
C ASP A 359 -7.37 -11.96 14.04
N VAL A 360 -7.72 -12.92 13.23
CA VAL A 360 -6.81 -13.61 12.32
C VAL A 360 -6.75 -12.89 10.99
N ALA A 361 -5.54 -12.72 10.46
CA ALA A 361 -5.30 -12.37 9.07
C ALA A 361 -4.51 -13.51 8.44
N LYS A 362 -5.12 -14.27 7.53
CA LYS A 362 -4.53 -15.48 6.94
C LYS A 362 -4.42 -15.37 5.42
N SER A 363 -3.61 -16.24 4.82
CA SER A 363 -3.61 -16.41 3.36
C SER A 363 -5.01 -16.78 2.90
N PRO A 364 -5.51 -16.18 1.81
CA PRO A 364 -6.77 -16.59 1.19
C PRO A 364 -6.72 -18.07 0.77
N GLU A 365 -7.83 -18.78 0.93
CA GLU A 365 -7.97 -20.19 0.55
C GLU A 365 -8.24 -20.38 -0.95
#